data_1bf084e6bc3d95216d9cccb3a8c8a6b5
#
_entry.id   1bf084e6bc3d95216d9cccb3a8c8a6b5
#
_cell.length_a   1.000
_cell.length_b   1.000
_cell.length_c   1.000
_cell.angle_alpha   90.00
_cell.angle_beta   90.00
_cell.angle_gamma   90.00
#
_symmetry.space_group_name_H-M   'P 1'
#
loop_
_entity.id
_entity.type
_entity.pdbx_description
1 polymer ?
#
loop_
_entity_poly.entity_id
_entity_poly.type
_entity_poly.pdbx_seq_one_letter_code
_entity_poly.pdbx_strand_id
1 'polypeptide(L)'
;GCHITSKLLCLQGVMILTIFGLIVFIYSVVIHEVSHGLAAQALGDDTARMMGRLSLNPLKHIDIFGSIFLPLILLVSGSPFVFGYAKPVPYDPRNLRDQKYGPIKVAMAGPAANIFLALVFGIMLRFFPSSLPATIIPQLFALIVAINLVLAVFNLFPIPPLDGHWVLMTLLSDRYHVFKAF
;
A
#
# COMPACT_ATOMS: atom_id res chain seq x y z
N GLY A 1 -19.86 -34.60 -19.06
CA GLY A 1 -19.86 -33.16 -19.45
C GLY A 1 -19.92 -32.20 -18.24
N CYS A 2 -20.64 -32.56 -17.17
CA CYS A 2 -20.90 -31.65 -16.04
C CYS A 2 -19.63 -31.33 -15.19
N HIS A 3 -18.69 -32.26 -15.08
CA HIS A 3 -17.48 -32.08 -14.28
C HIS A 3 -16.44 -31.16 -14.90
N ILE A 4 -16.42 -31.04 -16.22
CA ILE A 4 -15.44 -30.18 -16.94
C ILE A 4 -15.92 -28.72 -16.90
N THR A 5 -17.20 -28.48 -17.09
CA THR A 5 -17.78 -27.13 -17.05
C THR A 5 -17.70 -26.50 -15.66
N SER A 6 -17.89 -27.26 -14.57
CA SER A 6 -17.74 -26.75 -13.20
C SER A 6 -16.28 -26.40 -12.86
N LYS A 7 -15.30 -27.18 -13.35
CA LYS A 7 -13.88 -26.86 -13.18
C LYS A 7 -13.48 -25.61 -13.98
N LEU A 8 -13.98 -25.45 -15.19
CA LEU A 8 -13.73 -24.25 -16.00
C LEU A 8 -14.29 -22.98 -15.35
N LEU A 9 -15.51 -23.03 -14.84
CA LEU A 9 -16.13 -21.90 -14.12
C LEU A 9 -15.36 -21.53 -12.83
N CYS A 10 -14.90 -22.53 -12.10
CA CYS A 10 -14.06 -22.32 -10.91
C CYS A 10 -12.73 -21.66 -11.29
N LEU A 11 -12.07 -22.13 -12.35
CA LEU A 11 -10.80 -21.56 -12.84
C LEU A 11 -10.96 -20.11 -13.30
N GLN A 12 -12.06 -19.79 -13.99
CA GLN A 12 -12.39 -18.43 -14.42
C GLN A 12 -12.60 -17.50 -13.21
N GLY A 13 -13.30 -17.96 -12.18
CA GLY A 13 -13.50 -17.18 -10.95
C GLY A 13 -12.18 -16.87 -10.23
N VAL A 14 -11.31 -17.86 -10.11
CA VAL A 14 -9.97 -17.68 -9.50
C VAL A 14 -9.13 -16.71 -10.31
N MET A 15 -9.12 -16.82 -11.64
CA MET A 15 -8.36 -15.92 -12.51
C MET A 15 -8.86 -14.48 -12.41
N ILE A 16 -10.17 -14.25 -12.40
CA ILE A 16 -10.75 -12.91 -12.22
C ILE A 16 -10.33 -12.30 -10.88
N LEU A 17 -10.46 -13.04 -9.78
CA LEU A 17 -10.07 -12.57 -8.46
C LEU A 17 -8.57 -12.27 -8.37
N THR A 18 -7.73 -13.07 -9.01
CA THR A 18 -6.29 -12.86 -9.01
C THR A 18 -5.91 -11.60 -9.77
N ILE A 19 -6.44 -11.41 -11.00
CA ILE A 19 -6.18 -10.22 -11.81
C ILE A 19 -6.70 -8.96 -11.10
N PHE A 20 -7.93 -9.02 -10.58
CA PHE A 20 -8.51 -7.92 -9.83
C PHE A 20 -7.68 -7.60 -8.58
N GLY A 21 -7.27 -8.61 -7.81
CA GLY A 21 -6.44 -8.45 -6.63
C GLY A 21 -5.11 -7.77 -6.94
N LEU A 22 -4.46 -8.12 -8.05
CA LEU A 22 -3.23 -7.47 -8.50
C LEU A 22 -3.47 -5.98 -8.83
N ILE A 23 -4.54 -5.66 -9.54
CA ILE A 23 -4.91 -4.28 -9.86
C ILE A 23 -5.16 -3.49 -8.57
N VAL A 24 -5.97 -4.04 -7.66
CA VAL A 24 -6.25 -3.42 -6.35
C VAL A 24 -4.96 -3.20 -5.57
N PHE A 25 -4.08 -4.19 -5.49
CA PHE A 25 -2.81 -4.08 -4.80
C PHE A 25 -1.97 -2.92 -5.35
N ILE A 26 -1.80 -2.85 -6.68
CA ILE A 26 -1.04 -1.78 -7.34
C ILE A 26 -1.63 -0.40 -7.00
N TYR A 27 -2.94 -0.22 -7.15
CA TYR A 27 -3.56 1.08 -6.86
C TYR A 27 -3.58 1.42 -5.37
N SER A 28 -3.71 0.43 -4.49
CA SER A 28 -3.61 0.64 -3.04
C SER A 28 -2.22 1.12 -2.62
N VAL A 29 -1.16 0.57 -3.22
CA VAL A 29 0.22 1.05 -3.02
C VAL A 29 0.40 2.45 -3.60
N VAL A 30 -0.13 2.73 -4.79
CA VAL A 30 -0.03 4.07 -5.40
C VAL A 30 -0.73 5.13 -4.54
N ILE A 31 -1.94 4.83 -4.06
CA ILE A 31 -2.70 5.74 -3.18
C ILE A 31 -1.95 5.97 -1.86
N HIS A 32 -1.39 4.91 -1.28
CA HIS A 32 -0.55 4.97 -0.09
C HIS A 32 0.64 5.95 -0.30
N GLU A 33 1.43 5.76 -1.35
CA GLU A 33 2.58 6.59 -1.68
C GLU A 33 2.20 8.05 -1.97
N VAL A 34 1.13 8.26 -2.76
CA VAL A 34 0.63 9.62 -3.05
C VAL A 34 0.16 10.31 -1.78
N SER A 35 -0.41 9.58 -0.83
CA SER A 35 -0.87 10.13 0.45
C SER A 35 0.29 10.66 1.30
N HIS A 36 1.45 9.99 1.31
CA HIS A 36 2.67 10.53 1.91
C HIS A 36 3.06 11.87 1.29
N GLY A 37 3.10 11.93 -0.04
CA GLY A 37 3.45 13.15 -0.76
C GLY A 37 2.46 14.31 -0.55
N LEU A 38 1.16 14.02 -0.50
CA LEU A 38 0.13 15.02 -0.19
C LEU A 38 0.24 15.53 1.25
N ALA A 39 0.53 14.64 2.19
CA ALA A 39 0.75 15.03 3.58
C ALA A 39 2.01 15.91 3.72
N ALA A 40 3.11 15.54 3.05
CA ALA A 40 4.32 16.35 3.02
C ALA A 40 4.04 17.75 2.43
N GLN A 41 3.30 17.83 1.32
CA GLN A 41 2.89 19.07 0.71
C GLN A 41 2.04 19.94 1.65
N ALA A 42 1.06 19.35 2.31
CA ALA A 42 0.22 20.06 3.28
C ALA A 42 1.04 20.62 4.47
N LEU A 43 2.15 19.95 4.79
CA LEU A 43 3.08 20.35 5.85
C LEU A 43 4.18 21.30 5.37
N GLY A 44 4.22 21.68 4.08
CA GLY A 44 5.11 22.69 3.54
C GLY A 44 6.19 22.21 2.60
N ASP A 45 6.30 20.90 2.34
CA ASP A 45 7.28 20.34 1.40
C ASP A 45 6.66 20.08 0.02
N ASP A 46 7.00 20.89 -0.96
CA ASP A 46 6.56 20.75 -2.36
C ASP A 46 7.43 19.80 -3.21
N THR A 47 8.39 19.09 -2.63
CA THR A 47 9.35 18.24 -3.36
C THR A 47 8.65 17.23 -4.26
N ALA A 48 7.70 16.47 -3.73
CA ALA A 48 6.95 15.47 -4.48
C ALA A 48 6.14 16.08 -5.64
N ARG A 49 5.58 17.27 -5.43
CA ARG A 49 4.83 18.02 -6.44
C ARG A 49 5.75 18.49 -7.57
N MET A 50 6.87 19.13 -7.24
CA MET A 50 7.83 19.63 -8.23
C MET A 50 8.42 18.50 -9.08
N MET A 51 8.57 17.30 -8.51
CA MET A 51 9.03 16.11 -9.23
C MET A 51 7.91 15.38 -10.00
N GLY A 52 6.66 15.92 -10.00
CA GLY A 52 5.52 15.31 -10.68
C GLY A 52 5.14 13.93 -10.15
N ARG A 53 5.43 13.65 -8.86
CA ARG A 53 5.21 12.36 -8.21
C ARG A 53 3.83 12.24 -7.56
N LEU A 54 3.09 13.33 -7.41
CA LEU A 54 1.71 13.34 -6.93
C LEU A 54 0.75 12.94 -8.07
N SER A 55 0.77 11.69 -8.45
CA SER A 55 0.02 11.16 -9.58
C SER A 55 -0.47 9.75 -9.30
N LEU A 56 -1.72 9.46 -9.65
CA LEU A 56 -2.29 8.11 -9.56
C LEU A 56 -1.88 7.20 -10.72
N ASN A 57 -0.99 7.65 -11.61
CA ASN A 57 -0.45 6.81 -12.68
C ASN A 57 0.57 5.80 -12.09
N PRO A 58 0.27 4.49 -12.08
CA PRO A 58 1.16 3.48 -11.50
C PRO A 58 2.56 3.48 -12.09
N LEU A 59 2.69 3.82 -13.38
CA LEU A 59 3.99 3.82 -14.06
C LEU A 59 5.00 4.78 -13.45
N LYS A 60 4.53 5.85 -12.78
CA LYS A 60 5.40 6.79 -12.07
C LYS A 60 5.94 6.22 -10.74
N HIS A 61 5.36 5.16 -10.24
CA HIS A 61 5.70 4.52 -8.98
C HIS A 61 6.42 3.17 -9.15
N ILE A 62 6.65 2.75 -10.41
CA ILE A 62 7.47 1.56 -10.69
C ILE A 62 8.94 1.87 -10.41
N ASP A 63 9.55 1.05 -9.58
CA ASP A 63 11.00 0.93 -9.44
C ASP A 63 11.46 -0.31 -10.20
N ILE A 64 12.38 -0.14 -11.14
CA ILE A 64 12.83 -1.25 -11.99
C ILE A 64 13.43 -2.36 -11.15
N PHE A 65 14.22 -2.00 -10.13
CA PHE A 65 14.86 -2.99 -9.27
C PHE A 65 13.86 -3.62 -8.30
N GLY A 66 13.15 -2.80 -7.52
CA GLY A 66 12.24 -3.27 -6.48
C GLY A 66 10.94 -3.89 -6.98
N SER A 67 10.39 -3.36 -8.10
CA SER A 67 9.09 -3.83 -8.62
C SER A 67 9.21 -4.94 -9.65
N ILE A 68 10.39 -5.10 -10.30
CA ILE A 68 10.57 -6.05 -11.41
C ILE A 68 11.68 -7.05 -11.09
N PHE A 69 12.94 -6.57 -10.92
CA PHE A 69 14.09 -7.46 -10.77
C PHE A 69 14.04 -8.29 -9.50
N LEU A 70 13.70 -7.69 -8.37
CA LEU A 70 13.67 -8.38 -7.09
C LEU A 70 12.62 -9.51 -7.06
N PRO A 71 11.34 -9.29 -7.44
CA PRO A 71 10.37 -10.38 -7.56
C PRO A 71 10.81 -11.48 -8.54
N LEU A 72 11.40 -11.10 -9.68
CA LEU A 72 11.86 -12.05 -10.67
C LEU A 72 13.00 -12.94 -10.15
N ILE A 73 13.99 -12.35 -9.47
CA ILE A 73 15.10 -13.09 -8.86
C ILE A 73 14.56 -14.06 -7.79
N LEU A 74 13.62 -13.61 -6.95
CA LEU A 74 13.03 -14.47 -5.93
C LEU A 74 12.26 -15.65 -6.52
N LEU A 75 11.52 -15.41 -7.62
CA LEU A 75 10.83 -16.47 -8.36
C LEU A 75 11.82 -17.49 -8.96
N VAL A 76 12.85 -17.02 -9.64
CA VAL A 76 13.85 -17.88 -10.29
C VAL A 76 14.69 -18.65 -9.26
N SER A 77 14.95 -18.06 -8.09
CA SER A 77 15.66 -18.75 -7.00
C SER A 77 14.83 -19.78 -6.27
N GLY A 78 13.54 -19.94 -6.61
CA GLY A 78 12.63 -20.86 -5.94
C GLY A 78 12.27 -20.43 -4.52
N SER A 79 12.41 -19.15 -4.19
CA SER A 79 12.03 -18.62 -2.88
C SER A 79 10.53 -18.87 -2.62
N PRO A 80 10.14 -19.35 -1.42
CA PRO A 80 8.75 -19.50 -1.05
C PRO A 80 8.04 -18.14 -0.87
N PHE A 81 8.79 -17.06 -0.78
CA PHE A 81 8.28 -15.70 -0.61
C PHE A 81 8.72 -14.83 -1.79
N VAL A 82 7.74 -14.18 -2.42
CA VAL A 82 7.99 -13.18 -3.46
C VAL A 82 7.53 -11.84 -2.90
N PHE A 83 8.44 -10.89 -2.83
CA PHE A 83 8.13 -9.53 -2.42
C PHE A 83 8.80 -8.52 -3.36
N GLY A 84 8.25 -7.32 -3.38
CA GLY A 84 8.78 -6.19 -4.13
C GLY A 84 8.37 -4.89 -3.44
N TYR A 85 8.93 -3.78 -3.90
CA TYR A 85 8.58 -2.46 -3.41
C TYR A 85 8.37 -1.48 -4.55
N ALA A 86 7.52 -0.49 -4.32
CA ALA A 86 7.31 0.61 -5.24
C ALA A 86 8.36 1.71 -5.01
N LYS A 87 8.58 2.54 -6.01
CA LYS A 87 9.43 3.71 -5.90
C LYS A 87 8.77 4.72 -4.97
N PRO A 88 9.34 5.00 -3.78
CA PRO A 88 8.72 5.87 -2.80
C PRO A 88 8.55 7.30 -3.32
N VAL A 89 7.55 7.99 -2.84
CA VAL A 89 7.35 9.42 -3.12
C VAL A 89 8.36 10.22 -2.30
N PRO A 90 9.25 11.01 -2.95
CA PRO A 90 10.28 11.74 -2.24
C PRO A 90 9.69 12.92 -1.45
N TYR A 91 10.20 13.14 -0.24
CA TYR A 91 9.96 14.34 0.54
C TYR A 91 11.23 14.74 1.29
N ASP A 92 11.38 16.03 1.62
CA ASP A 92 12.50 16.53 2.42
C ASP A 92 11.99 16.96 3.81
N PRO A 93 12.37 16.22 4.88
CA PRO A 93 11.93 16.56 6.24
C PRO A 93 12.31 17.99 6.67
N ARG A 94 13.37 18.58 6.09
CA ARG A 94 13.85 19.93 6.42
C ARG A 94 12.88 21.02 5.94
N ASN A 95 12.06 20.73 4.93
CA ASN A 95 11.06 21.65 4.39
C ASN A 95 9.75 21.62 5.18
N LEU A 96 9.57 20.63 6.07
CA LEU A 96 8.37 20.52 6.87
C LEU A 96 8.31 21.63 7.92
N ARG A 97 7.12 22.27 8.06
CA ARG A 97 6.88 23.31 9.08
C ARG A 97 7.09 22.80 10.51
N ASP A 98 6.76 21.55 10.74
CA ASP A 98 6.95 20.85 12.01
C ASP A 98 8.02 19.77 11.82
N GLN A 99 9.27 20.10 12.15
CA GLN A 99 10.38 19.18 11.96
C GLN A 99 10.39 18.03 12.95
N LYS A 100 9.73 18.16 14.10
CA LYS A 100 9.69 17.12 15.13
C LYS A 100 8.61 16.06 14.84
N TYR A 101 7.39 16.50 14.56
CA TYR A 101 6.25 15.60 14.35
C TYR A 101 5.81 15.51 12.89
N GLY A 102 6.37 16.35 12.00
CA GLY A 102 6.09 16.34 10.57
C GLY A 102 6.38 14.98 9.94
N PRO A 103 7.56 14.39 10.15
CA PRO A 103 7.88 13.08 9.59
C PRO A 103 6.89 11.97 9.98
N ILE A 104 6.43 11.95 11.24
CA ILE A 104 5.38 11.01 11.70
C ILE A 104 4.05 11.26 10.95
N LYS A 105 3.64 12.53 10.80
CA LYS A 105 2.38 12.86 10.12
C LYS A 105 2.44 12.42 8.66
N VAL A 106 3.59 12.61 8.00
CA VAL A 106 3.82 12.11 6.65
C VAL A 106 3.78 10.59 6.63
N ALA A 107 4.55 9.91 7.49
CA ALA A 107 4.60 8.46 7.54
C ALA A 107 3.24 7.80 7.81
N MET A 108 2.42 8.40 8.67
CA MET A 108 1.08 7.86 8.97
C MET A 108 0.07 8.07 7.86
N ALA A 109 0.32 8.95 6.89
CA ALA A 109 -0.64 9.27 5.83
C ALA A 109 -0.91 8.09 4.90
N GLY A 110 0.11 7.30 4.56
CA GLY A 110 -0.04 6.09 3.75
C GLY A 110 -0.92 5.03 4.41
N PRO A 111 -0.54 4.55 5.62
CA PRO A 111 -1.37 3.61 6.37
C PRO A 111 -2.79 4.11 6.63
N ALA A 112 -2.97 5.41 6.92
CA ALA A 112 -4.28 6.02 7.13
C ALA A 112 -5.15 5.97 5.87
N ALA A 113 -4.57 6.21 4.69
CA ALA A 113 -5.28 6.10 3.41
C ALA A 113 -5.73 4.65 3.14
N ASN A 114 -4.89 3.67 3.43
CA ASN A 114 -5.27 2.26 3.30
C ASN A 114 -6.39 1.88 4.30
N ILE A 115 -6.32 2.33 5.55
CA ILE A 115 -7.41 2.11 6.53
C ILE A 115 -8.70 2.77 6.03
N PHE A 116 -8.62 3.98 5.49
CA PHE A 116 -9.79 4.67 4.93
C PHE A 116 -10.43 3.87 3.79
N LEU A 117 -9.63 3.37 2.85
CA LEU A 117 -10.13 2.50 1.77
C LEU A 117 -10.79 1.23 2.32
N ALA A 118 -10.14 0.57 3.29
CA ALA A 118 -10.69 -0.62 3.93
C ALA A 118 -12.03 -0.32 4.63
N LEU A 119 -12.16 0.82 5.28
CA LEU A 119 -13.42 1.26 5.91
C LEU A 119 -14.52 1.51 4.88
N VAL A 120 -14.23 2.25 3.81
CA VAL A 120 -15.22 2.56 2.77
C VAL A 120 -15.78 1.26 2.16
N PHE A 121 -14.90 0.37 1.69
CA PHE A 121 -15.33 -0.89 1.08
C PHE A 121 -15.88 -1.89 2.09
N GLY A 122 -15.42 -1.85 3.35
CA GLY A 122 -15.99 -2.64 4.44
C GLY A 122 -17.43 -2.25 4.79
N ILE A 123 -17.71 -0.95 4.80
CA ILE A 123 -19.08 -0.43 4.97
C ILE A 123 -19.95 -0.85 3.77
N MET A 124 -19.46 -0.69 2.54
CA MET A 124 -20.18 -1.14 1.34
C MET A 124 -20.48 -2.64 1.41
N LEU A 125 -19.52 -3.45 1.83
CA LEU A 125 -19.70 -4.89 2.01
C LEU A 125 -20.75 -5.20 3.11
N ARG A 126 -20.72 -4.48 4.22
CA ARG A 126 -21.67 -4.66 5.35
C ARG A 126 -23.12 -4.42 4.95
N PHE A 127 -23.35 -3.43 4.08
CA PHE A 127 -24.68 -3.07 3.59
C PHE A 127 -25.04 -3.70 2.24
N PHE A 128 -24.21 -4.61 1.75
CA PHE A 128 -24.50 -5.30 0.49
C PHE A 128 -25.73 -6.21 0.66
N PRO A 129 -26.75 -6.10 -0.21
CA PRO A 129 -28.00 -6.85 -0.05
C PRO A 129 -27.76 -8.36 -0.16
N SER A 130 -28.04 -9.10 0.90
CA SER A 130 -27.98 -10.58 0.91
C SER A 130 -29.03 -11.25 0.03
N SER A 131 -30.05 -10.49 -0.41
CA SER A 131 -31.11 -10.93 -1.32
C SER A 131 -30.69 -11.02 -2.78
N LEU A 132 -29.53 -10.45 -3.15
CA LEU A 132 -29.02 -10.59 -4.51
C LEU A 132 -28.43 -12.00 -4.72
N PRO A 133 -28.63 -12.60 -5.92
CA PRO A 133 -28.00 -13.88 -6.21
C PRO A 133 -26.49 -13.82 -5.98
N ALA A 134 -25.89 -14.96 -5.66
CA ALA A 134 -24.47 -15.08 -5.33
C ALA A 134 -23.61 -14.42 -6.43
N THR A 135 -23.26 -13.15 -6.22
CA THR A 135 -22.45 -12.35 -7.14
C THR A 135 -21.01 -12.33 -6.68
N ILE A 136 -20.08 -12.09 -7.60
CA ILE A 136 -18.67 -11.92 -7.28
C ILE A 136 -18.37 -10.62 -6.52
N ILE A 137 -19.31 -9.66 -6.51
CA ILE A 137 -19.10 -8.30 -5.95
C ILE A 137 -18.70 -8.30 -4.47
N PRO A 138 -19.36 -9.04 -3.56
CA PRO A 138 -18.92 -9.10 -2.17
C PRO A 138 -17.50 -9.62 -2.01
N GLN A 139 -17.08 -10.58 -2.85
CA GLN A 139 -15.73 -11.13 -2.83
C GLN A 139 -14.70 -10.09 -3.29
N LEU A 140 -15.04 -9.26 -4.30
CA LEU A 140 -14.20 -8.16 -4.76
C LEU A 140 -14.04 -7.10 -3.66
N PHE A 141 -15.12 -6.72 -2.98
CA PHE A 141 -15.04 -5.77 -1.86
C PHE A 141 -14.22 -6.34 -0.68
N ALA A 142 -14.45 -7.61 -0.32
CA ALA A 142 -13.68 -8.28 0.73
C ALA A 142 -12.18 -8.30 0.39
N LEU A 143 -11.83 -8.52 -0.87
CA LEU A 143 -10.44 -8.51 -1.34
C LEU A 143 -9.81 -7.11 -1.22
N ILE A 144 -10.54 -6.04 -1.58
CA ILE A 144 -10.08 -4.66 -1.39
C ILE A 144 -9.82 -4.39 0.10
N VAL A 145 -10.75 -4.76 0.96
CA VAL A 145 -10.61 -4.59 2.42
C VAL A 145 -9.37 -5.33 2.93
N ALA A 146 -9.23 -6.61 2.58
CA ALA A 146 -8.12 -7.44 3.04
C ALA A 146 -6.77 -6.88 2.61
N ILE A 147 -6.60 -6.53 1.33
CA ILE A 147 -5.35 -5.97 0.79
C ILE A 147 -4.98 -4.68 1.53
N ASN A 148 -5.94 -3.76 1.70
CA ASN A 148 -5.66 -2.48 2.34
C ASN A 148 -5.37 -2.61 3.83
N LEU A 149 -6.03 -3.53 4.55
CA LEU A 149 -5.71 -3.81 5.95
C LEU A 149 -4.30 -4.42 6.09
N VAL A 150 -3.95 -5.37 5.24
CA VAL A 150 -2.60 -5.97 5.24
C VAL A 150 -1.55 -4.90 4.99
N LEU A 151 -1.74 -4.04 3.97
CA LEU A 151 -0.80 -2.95 3.67
C LEU A 151 -0.67 -1.98 4.85
N ALA A 152 -1.78 -1.58 5.46
CA ALA A 152 -1.76 -0.65 6.60
C ALA A 152 -1.03 -1.27 7.79
N VAL A 153 -1.39 -2.49 8.19
CA VAL A 153 -0.77 -3.17 9.34
C VAL A 153 0.71 -3.41 9.09
N PHE A 154 1.07 -3.91 7.89
CA PHE A 154 2.46 -4.18 7.54
C PHE A 154 3.32 -2.91 7.64
N ASN A 155 2.85 -1.78 7.07
CA ASN A 155 3.60 -0.53 7.10
C ASN A 155 3.67 0.13 8.48
N LEU A 156 2.81 -0.25 9.42
CA LEU A 156 2.87 0.23 10.81
C LEU A 156 3.92 -0.49 11.67
N PHE A 157 4.55 -1.56 11.18
CA PHE A 157 5.64 -2.19 11.92
C PHE A 157 6.82 -1.23 12.10
N PRO A 158 7.40 -1.13 13.32
CA PRO A 158 8.46 -0.18 13.65
C PRO A 158 9.85 -0.65 13.17
N ILE A 159 9.94 -1.12 11.93
CA ILE A 159 11.16 -1.67 11.33
C ILE A 159 11.45 -0.94 10.01
N PRO A 160 12.65 -0.34 9.82
CA PRO A 160 13.04 0.19 8.51
C PRO A 160 12.98 -0.90 7.42
N PRO A 161 12.54 -0.61 6.21
CA PRO A 161 12.17 0.70 5.66
C PRO A 161 10.67 1.06 5.77
N LEU A 162 9.91 0.43 6.68
CA LEU A 162 8.47 0.63 6.81
C LEU A 162 8.14 1.96 7.53
N ASP A 163 6.94 2.50 7.28
CA ASP A 163 6.51 3.80 7.80
C ASP A 163 6.49 3.87 9.32
N GLY A 164 6.14 2.77 9.98
CA GLY A 164 6.08 2.67 11.43
C GLY A 164 7.40 2.94 12.15
N HIS A 165 8.55 2.83 11.45
CA HIS A 165 9.84 3.17 12.06
C HIS A 165 9.93 4.66 12.42
N TRP A 166 9.31 5.57 11.68
CA TRP A 166 9.27 7.00 12.00
C TRP A 166 8.55 7.30 13.31
N VAL A 167 7.52 6.49 13.63
CA VAL A 167 6.83 6.55 14.93
C VAL A 167 7.81 6.21 16.04
N LEU A 168 8.53 5.09 15.88
CA LEU A 168 9.52 4.66 16.86
C LEU A 168 10.64 5.69 17.01
N MET A 169 11.19 6.20 15.91
CA MET A 169 12.27 7.19 15.92
C MET A 169 11.88 8.51 16.61
N THR A 170 10.62 8.93 16.48
CA THR A 170 10.15 10.15 17.12
C THR A 170 9.83 9.95 18.61
N LEU A 171 9.39 8.75 19.00
CA LEU A 171 9.13 8.41 20.41
C LEU A 171 10.41 8.13 21.19
N LEU A 172 11.48 7.70 20.52
CA LEU A 172 12.77 7.49 21.16
C LEU A 172 13.35 8.84 21.58
N SER A 173 13.70 8.93 22.88
CA SER A 173 14.40 10.09 23.45
C SER A 173 15.71 10.36 22.70
N ASP A 174 16.14 11.65 22.69
CA ASP A 174 17.39 12.07 22.06
C ASP A 174 18.66 11.38 22.61
N ARG A 175 18.53 10.63 23.70
CA ARG A 175 19.61 9.75 24.22
C ARG A 175 19.99 8.61 23.24
N TYR A 176 19.14 8.26 22.28
CA TYR A 176 19.35 7.18 21.32
C TYR A 176 19.76 7.70 19.94
N HIS A 177 20.67 8.70 19.90
CA HIS A 177 21.19 9.29 18.67
C HIS A 177 21.79 8.27 17.69
N VAL A 178 22.34 7.16 18.20
CA VAL A 178 22.92 6.09 17.38
C VAL A 178 21.85 5.42 16.49
N PHE A 179 20.62 5.27 16.99
CA PHE A 179 19.50 4.70 16.20
C PHE A 179 18.85 5.70 15.24
N LYS A 180 19.07 7.01 15.44
CA LYS A 180 18.54 8.07 14.55
C LYS A 180 19.47 8.31 13.34
N ALA A 181 20.67 7.73 13.32
CA ALA A 181 21.66 7.90 12.25
C ALA A 181 21.55 6.85 11.12
N PHE A 182 20.68 5.88 11.26
CA PHE A 182 20.32 4.88 10.24
C PHE A 182 18.93 5.16 9.69
#